data_c03c88d85ff0d39face1509c8f7dedfc
#
_entry.id   c03c88d85ff0d39face1509c8f7dedfc
#
_cell.length_a   1.000
_cell.length_b   1.000
_cell.length_c   1.000
_cell.angle_alpha   90.00
_cell.angle_beta   90.00
_cell.angle_gamma   90.00
#
_symmetry.space_group_name_H-M   'P 1'
#
loop_
_entity.id
_entity.type
_entity.pdbx_description
1 polymer ?
#
loop_
_entity_poly.entity_id
_entity_poly.type
_entity_poly.pdbx_seq_one_letter_code
_entity_poly.pdbx_strand_id
1 'polypeptide(L)'
;MANLYGRKAKAPAFMPVDGCAIQINDTIALAANPTAGDVINFRLPAGIELGSLKIKCSDIDTNVAPTVVFRVGYTACDSDSALVADSTAFAAAGQTSAQAGTTLDCSFHPIKFEEDVYVTVTINTAAATFAAGNISMIAVGSAIGPK
;
A
#
# COMPACT_ATOMS: atom_id res chain seq x y z
N MET A 1 -4.26 -12.39 12.62
CA MET A 1 -4.13 -11.43 11.50
C MET A 1 -4.07 -10.03 12.07
N ALA A 2 -2.97 -9.34 11.87
CA ALA A 2 -2.80 -7.97 12.34
C ALA A 2 -2.98 -6.97 11.19
N ASN A 3 -3.56 -5.79 11.50
CA ASN A 3 -3.60 -4.64 10.62
C ASN A 3 -2.53 -3.64 11.05
N LEU A 4 -1.57 -3.41 10.20
CA LEU A 4 -0.53 -2.40 10.39
C LEU A 4 -0.86 -1.17 9.55
N TYR A 5 -0.49 0.02 10.04
CA TYR A 5 -0.85 1.27 9.39
C TYR A 5 0.39 2.12 9.12
N GLY A 6 0.46 2.70 7.93
CA GLY A 6 1.44 3.71 7.59
C GLY A 6 1.34 4.92 8.52
N ARG A 7 2.41 5.71 8.62
CA ARG A 7 2.49 6.86 9.55
C ARG A 7 1.36 7.87 9.38
N LYS A 8 0.85 8.02 8.15
CA LYS A 8 -0.22 8.97 7.80
C LYS A 8 -1.60 8.31 7.69
N ALA A 9 -1.71 7.00 7.85
CA ALA A 9 -2.97 6.28 7.59
C ALA A 9 -4.15 6.74 8.45
N LYS A 10 -3.87 7.22 9.66
CA LYS A 10 -4.89 7.74 10.59
C LYS A 10 -4.98 9.26 10.62
N ALA A 11 -4.16 9.96 9.84
CA ALA A 11 -4.20 11.42 9.77
C ALA A 11 -5.21 11.89 8.71
N PRO A 12 -5.89 13.04 8.91
CA PRO A 12 -6.69 13.65 7.86
C PRO A 12 -5.81 13.95 6.65
N ALA A 13 -6.30 13.61 5.46
CA ALA A 13 -5.63 13.94 4.23
C ALA A 13 -6.16 15.26 3.67
N PHE A 14 -5.26 16.13 3.26
CA PHE A 14 -5.61 17.36 2.57
C PHE A 14 -5.56 17.14 1.06
N MET A 15 -6.61 17.56 0.36
CA MET A 15 -6.66 17.51 -1.10
C MET A 15 -6.45 18.89 -1.69
N PRO A 16 -5.58 19.01 -2.69
CA PRO A 16 -5.40 20.27 -3.42
C PRO A 16 -6.60 20.58 -4.32
N VAL A 17 -6.51 21.67 -5.04
CA VAL A 17 -7.50 22.09 -6.02
C VAL A 17 -7.66 21.04 -7.11
N ASP A 18 -8.89 20.89 -7.61
CA ASP A 18 -9.26 19.99 -8.70
C ASP A 18 -8.35 20.15 -9.93
N GLY A 19 -8.00 19.03 -10.54
CA GLY A 19 -7.13 18.96 -11.72
C GLY A 19 -5.63 19.03 -11.44
N CYS A 20 -5.20 19.27 -10.19
CA CYS A 20 -3.78 19.28 -9.84
C CYS A 20 -3.21 17.86 -9.76
N ALA A 21 -1.98 17.70 -10.27
CA ALA A 21 -1.21 16.49 -10.00
C ALA A 21 -0.80 16.45 -8.52
N ILE A 22 -0.95 15.30 -7.89
CA ILE A 22 -0.58 15.08 -6.49
C ILE A 22 0.29 13.86 -6.33
N GLN A 23 1.17 13.91 -5.33
CA GLN A 23 1.94 12.76 -4.89
C GLN A 23 1.72 12.57 -3.40
N ILE A 24 1.36 11.35 -3.02
CA ILE A 24 1.13 10.95 -1.63
C ILE A 24 2.13 9.88 -1.27
N ASN A 25 2.92 10.16 -0.23
CA ASN A 25 3.92 9.22 0.28
C ASN A 25 3.62 8.90 1.73
N ASP A 26 3.74 7.64 2.08
CA ASP A 26 3.68 7.20 3.46
C ASP A 26 4.62 6.02 3.68
N THR A 27 5.09 5.84 4.91
CA THR A 27 6.07 4.82 5.27
C THR A 27 5.72 4.18 6.60
N ILE A 28 5.88 2.87 6.68
CA ILE A 28 5.88 2.13 7.93
C ILE A 28 7.24 1.49 8.18
N ALA A 29 7.69 1.55 9.42
CA ALA A 29 8.85 0.80 9.90
C ALA A 29 8.38 -0.53 10.49
N LEU A 30 8.93 -1.62 10.02
CA LEU A 30 8.69 -2.96 10.54
C LEU A 30 9.79 -3.31 11.54
N ALA A 31 9.42 -3.44 12.81
CA ALA A 31 10.31 -3.83 13.90
C ALA A 31 10.21 -5.33 14.24
N ALA A 32 9.18 -6.01 13.75
CA ALA A 32 8.94 -7.43 13.95
C ALA A 32 8.52 -8.08 12.63
N ASN A 33 8.82 -9.37 12.49
CA ASN A 33 8.47 -10.15 11.30
C ASN A 33 6.95 -10.18 11.12
N PRO A 34 6.41 -9.61 10.03
CA PRO A 34 5.00 -9.74 9.75
C PRO A 34 4.65 -11.19 9.40
N THR A 35 3.51 -11.65 9.86
CA THR A 35 3.02 -12.99 9.58
C THR A 35 2.14 -13.05 8.34
N ALA A 36 1.93 -14.25 7.81
CA ALA A 36 1.00 -14.43 6.70
C ALA A 36 -0.41 -13.97 7.08
N GLY A 37 -1.01 -13.13 6.25
CA GLY A 37 -2.31 -12.51 6.49
C GLY A 37 -2.26 -11.12 7.12
N ASP A 38 -1.11 -10.67 7.62
CA ASP A 38 -0.97 -9.29 8.11
C ASP A 38 -1.13 -8.29 6.97
N VAL A 39 -1.81 -7.18 7.25
CA VAL A 39 -2.13 -6.14 6.28
C VAL A 39 -1.52 -4.82 6.71
N ILE A 40 -0.73 -4.24 5.82
CA ILE A 40 -0.18 -2.90 5.96
C ILE A 40 -1.08 -1.94 5.20
N ASN A 41 -1.60 -0.91 5.87
CA ASN A 41 -2.57 0.03 5.33
C ASN A 41 -1.94 1.41 5.17
N PHE A 42 -2.02 1.96 3.95
CA PHE A 42 -1.64 3.33 3.62
C PHE A 42 -2.87 4.10 3.15
N ARG A 43 -3.15 5.25 3.74
CA ARG A 43 -4.37 6.00 3.41
C ARG A 43 -4.21 6.82 2.14
N LEU A 44 -5.21 6.70 1.25
CA LEU A 44 -5.45 7.60 0.14
C LEU A 44 -6.74 8.39 0.39
N PRO A 45 -6.73 9.72 0.21
CA PRO A 45 -7.92 10.54 0.37
C PRO A 45 -8.92 10.35 -0.76
N ALA A 46 -10.18 10.63 -0.47
CA ALA A 46 -11.23 10.78 -1.48
C ALA A 46 -10.90 11.86 -2.51
N GLY A 47 -11.46 11.74 -3.70
CA GLY A 47 -11.28 12.74 -4.76
C GLY A 47 -9.96 12.66 -5.51
N ILE A 48 -9.36 11.47 -5.57
CA ILE A 48 -8.16 11.19 -6.36
C ILE A 48 -8.44 10.22 -7.50
N GLU A 49 -7.88 10.50 -8.67
CA GLU A 49 -7.67 9.51 -9.72
C GLU A 49 -6.24 9.01 -9.64
N LEU A 50 -6.06 7.78 -9.16
CA LEU A 50 -4.75 7.17 -9.00
C LEU A 50 -4.25 6.63 -10.34
N GLY A 51 -3.14 7.16 -10.83
CA GLY A 51 -2.54 6.78 -12.11
C GLY A 51 -1.26 5.96 -11.99
N SER A 52 -0.54 6.08 -10.86
CA SER A 52 0.71 5.36 -10.61
C SER A 52 0.84 5.03 -9.13
N LEU A 53 1.28 3.82 -8.84
CA LEU A 53 1.52 3.34 -7.48
C LEU A 53 2.82 2.55 -7.44
N LYS A 54 3.69 2.91 -6.52
CA LYS A 54 4.93 2.19 -6.24
C LYS A 54 4.99 1.79 -4.78
N ILE A 55 5.42 0.57 -4.53
CA ILE A 55 5.72 0.09 -3.18
C ILE A 55 7.23 -0.14 -3.09
N LYS A 56 7.89 0.71 -2.31
CA LYS A 56 9.33 0.59 -2.06
C LYS A 56 9.55 -0.19 -0.77
N CYS A 57 10.31 -1.26 -0.84
CA CYS A 57 10.64 -2.11 0.29
C CYS A 57 12.12 -1.98 0.64
N SER A 58 12.44 -2.08 1.95
CA SER A 58 13.77 -2.53 2.38
C SER A 58 13.89 -4.04 2.15
N ASP A 59 15.11 -4.55 2.15
CA ASP A 59 15.34 -5.98 2.29
C ASP A 59 14.97 -6.39 3.72
N ILE A 60 13.84 -7.07 3.87
CA ILE A 60 13.33 -7.53 5.16
C ILE A 60 13.47 -9.04 5.35
N ASP A 61 14.06 -9.74 4.37
CA ASP A 61 14.33 -11.17 4.43
C ASP A 61 15.75 -11.48 3.96
N THR A 62 16.69 -11.40 4.88
CA THR A 62 18.12 -11.60 4.62
C THR A 62 18.53 -13.07 4.49
N ASN A 63 17.59 -13.98 4.38
CA ASN A 63 17.88 -15.38 4.16
C ASN A 63 18.52 -15.62 2.78
N VAL A 64 19.37 -16.61 2.66
CA VAL A 64 19.95 -17.05 1.38
C VAL A 64 18.87 -17.47 0.38
N ALA A 65 17.76 -18.00 0.89
CA ALA A 65 16.56 -18.34 0.13
C ALA A 65 15.36 -17.57 0.72
N PRO A 66 15.17 -16.28 0.38
CA PRO A 66 14.14 -15.45 0.98
C PRO A 66 12.74 -15.94 0.57
N THR A 67 11.79 -15.85 1.50
CA THR A 67 10.45 -16.38 1.32
C THR A 67 9.34 -15.30 1.36
N VAL A 68 9.65 -14.09 1.85
CA VAL A 68 8.64 -13.06 2.01
C VAL A 68 8.02 -12.68 0.65
N VAL A 69 6.70 -12.80 0.56
CA VAL A 69 5.92 -12.36 -0.61
C VAL A 69 4.64 -11.68 -0.15
N PHE A 70 4.13 -10.77 -0.98
CA PHE A 70 2.94 -9.99 -0.68
C PHE A 70 2.10 -9.74 -1.95
N ARG A 71 0.93 -9.14 -1.75
CA ARG A 71 0.05 -8.62 -2.79
C ARG A 71 -0.36 -7.18 -2.44
N VAL A 72 -0.81 -6.43 -3.43
CA VAL A 72 -1.21 -5.03 -3.26
C VAL A 72 -2.60 -4.79 -3.83
N GLY A 73 -3.45 -4.19 -3.02
CA GLY A 73 -4.80 -3.85 -3.39
C GLY A 73 -5.36 -2.67 -2.61
N TYR A 74 -6.67 -2.61 -2.44
CA TYR A 74 -7.32 -1.55 -1.67
C TYR A 74 -8.54 -2.05 -0.89
N THR A 75 -8.92 -1.28 0.12
CA THR A 75 -10.16 -1.41 0.87
C THR A 75 -10.67 -0.04 1.31
N ALA A 76 -11.95 0.09 1.56
CA ALA A 76 -12.50 1.32 2.12
C ALA A 76 -11.94 1.61 3.52
N CYS A 77 -11.80 2.89 3.86
CA CYS A 77 -11.49 3.31 5.23
C CYS A 77 -12.71 3.17 6.15
N ASP A 78 -13.91 3.36 5.60
CA ASP A 78 -15.17 3.23 6.32
C ASP A 78 -15.66 1.78 6.25
N SER A 79 -15.97 1.20 7.40
CA SER A 79 -16.50 -0.16 7.50
C SER A 79 -17.92 -0.31 6.91
N ASP A 80 -18.66 0.79 6.81
CA ASP A 80 -20.03 0.82 6.30
C ASP A 80 -20.09 1.16 4.80
N SER A 81 -18.93 1.33 4.17
CA SER A 81 -18.82 1.62 2.74
C SER A 81 -19.33 0.46 1.88
N ALA A 82 -19.99 0.81 0.78
CA ALA A 82 -20.40 -0.13 -0.26
C ALA A 82 -19.26 -0.48 -1.24
N LEU A 83 -18.07 0.16 -1.09
CA LEU A 83 -16.92 -0.12 -1.94
C LEU A 83 -16.44 -1.57 -1.73
N VAL A 84 -16.43 -2.33 -2.81
CA VAL A 84 -15.92 -3.70 -2.78
C VAL A 84 -14.40 -3.66 -2.73
N ALA A 85 -13.81 -4.22 -1.67
CA ALA A 85 -12.36 -4.33 -1.54
C ALA A 85 -11.80 -5.31 -2.57
N ASP A 86 -10.64 -4.97 -3.14
CA ASP A 86 -9.87 -5.86 -4.00
C ASP A 86 -8.42 -5.89 -3.53
N SER A 87 -8.02 -7.00 -2.92
CA SER A 87 -6.69 -7.17 -2.35
C SER A 87 -5.57 -7.37 -3.38
N THR A 88 -5.92 -7.48 -4.66
CA THR A 88 -4.99 -7.73 -5.78
C THR A 88 -5.09 -6.69 -6.90
N ALA A 89 -5.87 -5.64 -6.70
CA ALA A 89 -6.16 -4.62 -7.71
C ALA A 89 -4.92 -3.98 -8.33
N PHE A 90 -3.84 -3.84 -7.58
CA PHE A 90 -2.60 -3.19 -8.03
C PHE A 90 -1.48 -4.16 -8.31
N ALA A 91 -1.40 -5.28 -7.58
CA ALA A 91 -0.42 -6.33 -7.82
C ALA A 91 -0.91 -7.67 -7.26
N ALA A 92 -0.86 -8.71 -8.09
CA ALA A 92 -1.20 -10.08 -7.71
C ALA A 92 -0.26 -10.61 -6.61
N ALA A 93 -0.69 -11.69 -5.93
CA ALA A 93 0.12 -12.37 -4.94
C ALA A 93 1.47 -12.84 -5.51
N GLY A 94 2.49 -12.90 -4.66
CA GLY A 94 3.82 -13.37 -5.04
C GLY A 94 4.82 -12.25 -5.36
N GLN A 95 4.55 -11.00 -4.98
CA GLN A 95 5.52 -9.91 -5.16
C GLN A 95 6.71 -10.09 -4.22
N THR A 96 7.91 -9.97 -4.77
CA THR A 96 9.19 -10.31 -4.11
C THR A 96 10.07 -9.10 -3.79
N SER A 97 9.60 -7.88 -4.00
CA SER A 97 10.43 -6.67 -3.81
C SER A 97 10.98 -6.49 -2.39
N ALA A 98 10.34 -7.08 -1.40
CA ALA A 98 10.79 -7.09 -0.02
C ALA A 98 11.91 -8.11 0.27
N GLN A 99 12.20 -9.02 -0.66
CA GLN A 99 13.29 -10.00 -0.55
C GLN A 99 14.66 -9.42 -0.91
N ALA A 100 14.69 -8.30 -1.62
CA ALA A 100 15.93 -7.71 -2.16
C ALA A 100 15.98 -6.20 -2.01
N GLY A 101 15.07 -5.60 -1.26
CA GLY A 101 15.04 -4.17 -1.04
C GLY A 101 14.78 -3.34 -2.30
N THR A 102 13.91 -3.81 -3.18
CA THR A 102 13.60 -3.17 -4.45
C THR A 102 12.27 -2.42 -4.42
N THR A 103 11.94 -1.75 -5.52
CA THR A 103 10.67 -1.06 -5.72
C THR A 103 9.77 -1.88 -6.64
N LEU A 104 8.55 -2.13 -6.20
CA LEU A 104 7.49 -2.69 -7.04
C LEU A 104 6.77 -1.55 -7.75
N ASP A 105 6.78 -1.55 -9.07
CA ASP A 105 5.91 -0.72 -9.90
C ASP A 105 4.61 -1.48 -10.17
N CYS A 106 3.50 -1.00 -9.58
CA CYS A 106 2.20 -1.62 -9.78
C CYS A 106 1.65 -1.30 -11.18
N SER A 107 1.10 -2.31 -11.84
CA SER A 107 0.51 -2.18 -13.17
C SER A 107 -1.02 -2.30 -13.09
N PHE A 108 -1.71 -1.20 -13.37
CA PHE A 108 -3.17 -1.12 -13.33
C PHE A 108 -3.66 0.04 -14.21
N HIS A 109 -4.94 0.02 -14.56
CA HIS A 109 -5.58 1.18 -15.20
C HIS A 109 -5.92 2.23 -14.15
N PRO A 110 -5.88 3.54 -14.49
CA PRO A 110 -6.24 4.60 -13.55
C PRO A 110 -7.59 4.35 -12.88
N ILE A 111 -7.61 4.52 -11.55
CA ILE A 111 -8.79 4.28 -10.71
C ILE A 111 -9.15 5.56 -9.98
N LYS A 112 -10.44 5.92 -10.02
CA LYS A 112 -11.02 7.02 -9.25
C LYS A 112 -11.52 6.51 -7.91
N PHE A 113 -11.09 7.17 -6.83
CA PHE A 113 -11.61 6.92 -5.50
C PHE A 113 -12.47 8.10 -5.05
N GLU A 114 -13.76 7.84 -4.88
CA GLU A 114 -14.74 8.84 -4.45
C GLU A 114 -14.83 8.94 -2.92
N GLU A 115 -14.22 8.01 -2.22
CA GLU A 115 -14.12 7.95 -0.77
C GLU A 115 -12.69 7.64 -0.32
N ASP A 116 -12.42 7.85 0.95
CA ASP A 116 -11.12 7.50 1.54
C ASP A 116 -10.91 5.99 1.50
N VAL A 117 -9.76 5.57 0.99
CA VAL A 117 -9.39 4.16 0.92
C VAL A 117 -8.03 3.90 1.57
N TYR A 118 -7.83 2.68 2.01
CA TYR A 118 -6.50 2.16 2.29
C TYR A 118 -5.95 1.41 1.07
N VAL A 119 -4.76 1.78 0.63
CA VAL A 119 -3.93 0.88 -0.16
C VAL A 119 -3.39 -0.17 0.79
N THR A 120 -3.65 -1.43 0.48
CA THR A 120 -3.32 -2.56 1.35
C THR A 120 -2.16 -3.36 0.78
N VAL A 121 -1.11 -3.55 1.57
CA VAL A 121 -0.05 -4.52 1.28
C VAL A 121 -0.27 -5.71 2.20
N THR A 122 -0.72 -6.83 1.65
CA THR A 122 -1.03 -8.03 2.42
C THR A 122 0.10 -9.03 2.30
N ILE A 123 0.68 -9.41 3.42
CA ILE A 123 1.74 -10.42 3.47
C ILE A 123 1.13 -11.79 3.19
N ASN A 124 1.62 -12.47 2.17
CA ASN A 124 1.21 -13.82 1.84
C ASN A 124 2.07 -14.88 2.54
N THR A 125 3.37 -14.62 2.63
CA THR A 125 4.35 -15.48 3.31
C THR A 125 5.28 -14.61 4.11
N ALA A 126 5.57 -14.99 5.34
CA ALA A 126 6.51 -14.29 6.22
C ALA A 126 7.95 -14.43 5.75
N ALA A 127 8.82 -13.54 6.24
CA ALA A 127 10.25 -13.64 6.00
C ALA A 127 10.84 -14.87 6.70
N ALA A 128 11.75 -15.57 6.01
CA ALA A 128 12.48 -16.70 6.58
C ALA A 128 13.52 -16.24 7.60
N THR A 129 14.20 -15.14 7.33
CA THR A 129 15.14 -14.50 8.27
C THR A 129 14.87 -13.00 8.28
N PHE A 130 14.04 -12.57 9.21
CA PHE A 130 13.59 -11.18 9.28
C PHE A 130 14.71 -10.20 9.62
N ALA A 131 14.80 -9.13 8.86
CA ALA A 131 15.56 -7.93 9.19
C ALA A 131 14.62 -6.73 9.26
N ALA A 132 14.79 -5.88 10.29
CA ALA A 132 13.99 -4.67 10.43
C ALA A 132 14.21 -3.74 9.24
N GLY A 133 13.13 -3.17 8.72
CA GLY A 133 13.17 -2.32 7.54
C GLY A 133 11.90 -1.52 7.36
N ASN A 134 11.81 -0.84 6.22
CA ASN A 134 10.68 0.03 5.89
C ASN A 134 9.94 -0.47 4.65
N ILE A 135 8.64 -0.27 4.65
CA ILE A 135 7.80 -0.36 3.45
C ILE A 135 7.16 1.01 3.24
N SER A 136 7.30 1.55 2.04
CA SER A 136 6.79 2.87 1.68
C SER A 136 5.86 2.78 0.49
N MET A 137 4.76 3.53 0.54
CA MET A 137 3.89 3.78 -0.59
C MET A 137 4.24 5.11 -1.25
N ILE A 138 4.31 5.13 -2.57
CA ILE A 138 4.41 6.33 -3.40
C ILE A 138 3.26 6.29 -4.40
N ALA A 139 2.25 7.10 -4.17
CA ALA A 139 1.07 7.20 -5.03
C ALA A 139 1.08 8.52 -5.78
N VAL A 140 0.89 8.47 -7.09
CA VAL A 140 0.81 9.64 -7.96
C VAL A 140 -0.51 9.60 -8.72
N GLY A 141 -1.18 10.73 -8.75
CA GLY A 141 -2.46 10.86 -9.43
C GLY A 141 -2.84 12.31 -9.64
N SER A 142 -4.09 12.53 -9.98
CA SER A 142 -4.68 13.87 -10.10
C SER A 142 -5.85 14.04 -9.14
N ALA A 143 -5.99 15.23 -8.59
CA ALA A 143 -7.17 15.59 -7.82
C ALA A 143 -8.35 15.77 -8.78
N ILE A 144 -9.47 15.10 -8.48
CA ILE A 144 -10.72 15.20 -9.26
C ILE A 144 -11.79 16.02 -8.52
N GLY A 145 -11.42 16.62 -7.39
CA GLY A 145 -12.30 17.40 -6.54
C GLY A 145 -13.16 16.55 -5.60
N PRO A 146 -13.65 17.15 -4.51
CA PRO A 146 -14.63 16.50 -3.65
C PRO A 146 -15.98 16.40 -4.39
N LYS A 147 -16.70 15.30 -4.17
CA LYS A 147 -18.11 15.19 -4.54
C LYS A 147 -19.00 15.81 -3.48
#